data_3166e083f0e9581908a4bee99c1bb974
#
_entry.id   3166e083f0e9581908a4bee99c1bb974
#
_cell.length_a   1.000
_cell.length_b   1.000
_cell.length_c   1.000
_cell.angle_alpha   90.00
_cell.angle_beta   90.00
_cell.angle_gamma   90.00
#
_symmetry.space_group_name_H-M   'P 1'
#
loop_
_entity.id
_entity.type
_entity.pdbx_description
1 polymer ?
#
loop_
_entity_poly.entity_id
_entity_poly.type
_entity_poly.pdbx_seq_one_letter_code
_entity_poly.pdbx_strand_id
1 'polypeptide(L)'
;IFGLKDKNLKNALNRKYTLPFLFKGDRNEKNRLLKLLNTNSLTLQEGGRVSNLCDNVNKVKSMNRVVKILKKIEEKIITIAVGDNYNDLDMLKNCDIPCLVFNDQFKLDQINIDNLIFSNKPSPEGWADVIKKALAKLNYNE
;
A
#
# COMPACT_ATOMS: atom_id res chain seq x y z
N ILE A 1 15.71 8.52 -16.32
CA ILE A 1 15.39 7.35 -15.51
C ILE A 1 13.93 7.06 -15.75
N PHE A 2 12.95 7.04 -15.53
CA PHE A 2 11.54 6.63 -15.69
C PHE A 2 10.91 6.97 -17.07
N GLY A 3 11.67 7.31 -18.09
CA GLY A 3 11.13 7.80 -19.38
C GLY A 3 10.38 9.13 -19.28
N LEU A 4 10.44 9.80 -18.13
CA LEU A 4 9.80 11.09 -17.93
C LEU A 4 10.64 12.23 -18.51
N LYS A 5 9.97 13.21 -19.13
CA LYS A 5 10.58 14.41 -19.73
C LYS A 5 9.93 15.67 -19.17
N ASP A 6 10.63 16.77 -19.25
CA ASP A 6 10.15 18.14 -18.99
C ASP A 6 9.36 18.31 -17.69
N LYS A 7 8.13 18.78 -17.77
CA LYS A 7 7.24 19.04 -16.63
C LYS A 7 7.01 17.81 -15.77
N ASN A 8 6.87 16.64 -16.38
CA ASN A 8 6.65 15.38 -15.65
C ASN A 8 7.88 14.98 -14.86
N LEU A 9 9.08 15.20 -15.38
CA LEU A 9 10.33 14.97 -14.67
C LEU A 9 10.47 15.92 -13.49
N LYS A 10 10.20 17.22 -13.68
CA LYS A 10 10.19 18.21 -12.58
C LYS A 10 9.22 17.82 -11.48
N ASN A 11 8.00 17.41 -11.82
CA ASN A 11 6.99 16.99 -10.86
C ASN A 11 7.43 15.74 -10.09
N ALA A 12 8.06 14.77 -10.75
CA ALA A 12 8.56 13.56 -10.13
C ALA A 12 9.74 13.84 -9.16
N LEU A 13 10.57 14.83 -9.46
CA LEU A 13 11.68 15.27 -8.61
C LEU A 13 11.24 16.18 -7.46
N ASN A 14 10.11 16.87 -7.59
CA ASN A 14 9.58 17.80 -6.58
C ASN A 14 8.80 17.06 -5.45
N ARG A 15 9.29 15.90 -5.04
CA ARG A 15 8.72 15.14 -3.91
C ARG A 15 9.35 15.59 -2.60
N LYS A 16 8.51 15.87 -1.60
CA LYS A 16 8.98 16.34 -0.28
C LYS A 16 9.26 15.22 0.72
N TYR A 17 8.63 14.05 0.54
CA TYR A 17 8.60 13.00 1.56
C TYR A 17 9.12 11.65 1.07
N THR A 18 9.35 11.50 -0.23
CA THR A 18 9.86 10.27 -0.82
C THR A 18 10.86 10.57 -1.93
N LEU A 19 11.91 9.75 -2.02
CA LEU A 19 12.88 9.78 -3.10
C LEU A 19 12.77 8.46 -3.90
N PRO A 20 12.16 8.48 -5.10
CA PRO A 20 12.13 7.29 -5.95
C PRO A 20 13.47 7.08 -6.65
N PHE A 21 13.93 5.83 -6.69
CA PHE A 21 15.14 5.46 -7.40
C PHE A 21 15.10 4.01 -7.90
N LEU A 22 15.98 3.67 -8.83
CA LEU A 22 16.22 2.31 -9.27
C LEU A 22 17.47 1.78 -8.58
N PHE A 23 17.29 0.75 -7.76
CA PHE A 23 18.41 0.05 -7.17
C PHE A 23 19.04 -0.88 -8.21
N LYS A 24 20.34 -0.74 -8.47
CA LYS A 24 21.10 -1.53 -9.45
C LYS A 24 22.14 -2.46 -8.83
N GLY A 25 22.23 -2.47 -7.52
CA GLY A 25 23.17 -3.32 -6.79
C GLY A 25 22.66 -4.76 -6.63
N ASP A 26 23.52 -5.63 -6.15
CA ASP A 26 23.19 -6.99 -5.79
C ASP A 26 22.42 -7.08 -4.45
N ARG A 27 22.06 -8.32 -4.06
CA ARG A 27 21.32 -8.60 -2.82
C ARG A 27 22.12 -8.19 -1.55
N ASN A 28 23.45 -8.34 -1.57
CA ASN A 28 24.29 -8.02 -0.41
C ASN A 28 24.39 -6.50 -0.23
N GLU A 29 24.56 -5.76 -1.32
CA GLU A 29 24.55 -4.31 -1.33
C GLU A 29 23.20 -3.76 -0.88
N LYS A 30 22.11 -4.37 -1.30
CA LYS A 30 20.76 -4.02 -0.84
C LYS A 30 20.60 -4.22 0.66
N ASN A 31 21.09 -5.35 1.21
CA ASN A 31 21.04 -5.63 2.64
C ASN A 31 21.88 -4.62 3.44
N ARG A 32 23.04 -4.20 2.92
CA ARG A 32 23.86 -3.14 3.53
C ARG A 32 23.13 -1.80 3.54
N LEU A 33 22.49 -1.45 2.41
CA LEU A 33 21.67 -0.24 2.33
C LEU A 33 20.54 -0.26 3.34
N LEU A 34 19.79 -1.36 3.44
CA LEU A 34 18.69 -1.50 4.41
C LEU A 34 19.16 -1.32 5.86
N LYS A 35 20.31 -1.90 6.22
CA LYS A 35 20.89 -1.71 7.56
C LYS A 35 21.24 -0.25 7.81
N LEU A 36 21.88 0.41 6.86
CA LEU A 36 22.24 1.83 6.96
C LEU A 36 21.00 2.73 7.07
N LEU A 37 19.96 2.45 6.33
CA LEU A 37 18.70 3.20 6.37
C LEU A 37 18.02 3.05 7.73
N ASN A 38 17.95 1.83 8.26
CA ASN A 38 17.33 1.57 9.56
C ASN A 38 18.05 2.30 10.71
N THR A 39 19.40 2.40 10.69
CA THR A 39 20.14 3.17 11.69
C THR A 39 19.86 4.67 11.62
N ASN A 40 19.38 5.17 10.48
CA ASN A 40 19.04 6.57 10.27
C ASN A 40 17.51 6.83 10.29
N SER A 41 16.71 5.89 10.81
CA SER A 41 15.26 5.99 10.87
C SER A 41 14.59 6.17 9.50
N LEU A 42 15.26 5.72 8.44
CA LEU A 42 14.75 5.74 7.08
C LEU A 42 14.28 4.34 6.65
N THR A 43 13.35 4.30 5.73
CA THR A 43 12.77 3.06 5.20
C THR A 43 12.87 3.01 3.68
N LEU A 44 13.16 1.83 3.16
CA LEU A 44 13.07 1.54 1.74
C LEU A 44 11.75 0.80 1.49
N GLN A 45 10.84 1.43 0.75
CA GLN A 45 9.60 0.81 0.28
C GLN A 45 9.76 0.36 -1.16
N GLU A 46 9.49 -0.91 -1.43
CA GLU A 46 9.51 -1.44 -2.78
C GLU A 46 8.13 -1.31 -3.42
N GLY A 47 8.06 -0.60 -4.52
CA GLY A 47 6.90 -0.55 -5.39
C GLY A 47 7.14 -1.43 -6.63
N GLY A 48 6.12 -1.70 -7.42
CA GLY A 48 6.22 -2.56 -8.61
C GLY A 48 7.21 -2.09 -9.68
N ARG A 49 7.67 -0.83 -9.66
CA ARG A 49 8.57 -0.26 -10.67
C ARG A 49 9.83 0.38 -10.11
N VAL A 50 9.79 0.86 -8.87
CA VAL A 50 10.88 1.63 -8.26
C VAL A 50 10.93 1.39 -6.77
N SER A 51 12.10 1.56 -6.19
CA SER A 51 12.28 1.69 -4.75
C SER A 51 12.06 3.14 -4.32
N ASN A 52 11.42 3.34 -3.18
CA ASN A 52 11.21 4.66 -2.60
C ASN A 52 11.91 4.74 -1.25
N LEU A 53 12.83 5.68 -1.12
CA LEU A 53 13.39 6.06 0.17
C LEU A 53 12.42 7.03 0.85
N CYS A 54 12.05 6.76 2.08
CA CYS A 54 11.16 7.60 2.87
C CYS A 54 11.46 7.48 4.37
N ASP A 55 10.83 8.29 5.16
CA ASP A 55 10.79 8.14 6.62
C ASP A 55 10.08 6.83 7.01
N ASN A 56 10.21 6.42 8.27
CA ASN A 56 9.56 5.22 8.81
C ASN A 56 8.03 5.37 8.88
N VAL A 57 7.43 5.51 7.70
CA VAL A 57 5.99 5.58 7.47
C VAL A 57 5.53 4.36 6.69
N ASN A 58 4.32 3.88 6.98
CA ASN A 58 3.68 2.84 6.20
C ASN A 58 2.17 3.14 6.08
N LYS A 59 1.48 2.39 5.23
CA LYS A 59 0.05 2.60 4.96
C LYS A 59 -0.80 2.41 6.22
N VAL A 60 -0.46 1.46 7.08
CA VAL A 60 -1.16 1.21 8.36
C VAL A 60 -1.08 2.41 9.28
N LYS A 61 0.13 2.94 9.52
CA LYS A 61 0.32 4.10 10.40
C LYS A 61 -0.48 5.30 9.89
N SER A 62 -0.49 5.52 8.57
CA SER A 62 -1.24 6.61 7.94
C SER A 62 -2.75 6.40 8.08
N MET A 63 -3.25 5.21 7.79
CA MET A 63 -4.66 4.85 7.96
C MET A 63 -5.10 5.05 9.42
N ASN A 64 -4.38 4.49 10.38
CA ASN A 64 -4.72 4.59 11.80
C ASN A 64 -4.71 6.05 12.31
N ARG A 65 -3.81 6.88 11.77
CA ARG A 65 -3.79 8.32 12.10
C ARG A 65 -5.04 9.03 11.59
N VAL A 66 -5.46 8.75 10.36
CA VAL A 66 -6.70 9.31 9.78
C VAL A 66 -7.91 8.83 10.57
N VAL A 67 -8.04 7.54 10.84
CA VAL A 67 -9.13 6.96 11.65
C VAL A 67 -9.20 7.61 13.04
N LYS A 68 -8.05 7.81 13.70
CA LYS A 68 -7.99 8.49 15.01
C LYS A 68 -8.49 9.93 14.95
N ILE A 69 -8.25 10.63 13.85
CA ILE A 69 -8.76 12.00 13.66
C ILE A 69 -10.28 11.97 13.44
N LEU A 70 -10.76 11.09 12.56
CA LEU A 70 -12.17 10.98 12.23
C LEU A 70 -13.03 10.53 13.43
N LYS A 71 -12.53 9.61 14.27
CA LYS A 71 -13.19 9.18 15.52
C LYS A 71 -13.44 10.29 16.54
N LYS A 72 -12.88 11.49 16.33
CA LYS A 72 -13.22 12.67 17.15
C LYS A 72 -14.50 13.35 16.69
N ILE A 73 -14.95 13.06 15.48
CA ILE A 73 -16.09 13.69 14.82
C ILE A 73 -17.24 12.68 14.67
N GLU A 74 -16.91 11.44 14.35
CA GLU A 74 -17.84 10.35 14.08
C GLU A 74 -17.63 9.20 15.07
N GLU A 75 -18.68 8.74 15.71
CA GLU A 75 -18.63 7.64 16.68
C GLU A 75 -18.38 6.29 15.99
N LYS A 76 -19.00 6.06 14.83
CA LYS A 76 -18.91 4.80 14.07
C LYS A 76 -18.16 4.99 12.77
N ILE A 77 -16.96 4.41 12.69
CA ILE A 77 -16.14 4.42 11.48
C ILE A 77 -15.82 2.99 11.10
N ILE A 78 -16.06 2.64 9.85
CA ILE A 78 -15.69 1.37 9.25
C ILE A 78 -14.63 1.64 8.19
N THR A 79 -13.54 0.90 8.26
CA THR A 79 -12.41 1.03 7.33
C THR A 79 -12.46 -0.06 6.26
N ILE A 80 -12.45 0.35 5.00
CA ILE A 80 -12.29 -0.54 3.86
C ILE A 80 -10.89 -0.30 3.28
N ALA A 81 -10.03 -1.31 3.29
CA ALA A 81 -8.73 -1.23 2.68
C ALA A 81 -8.69 -2.05 1.39
N VAL A 82 -8.13 -1.48 0.33
CA VAL A 82 -7.96 -2.14 -0.96
C VAL A 82 -6.49 -2.17 -1.32
N GLY A 83 -5.98 -3.35 -1.66
CA GLY A 83 -4.58 -3.55 -2.07
C GLY A 83 -4.45 -4.61 -3.15
N ASP A 84 -3.29 -4.64 -3.80
CA ASP A 84 -2.96 -5.59 -4.85
C ASP A 84 -1.53 -6.15 -4.72
N ASN A 85 -0.81 -5.81 -3.62
CA ASN A 85 0.59 -6.15 -3.49
C ASN A 85 1.00 -6.43 -2.04
N TYR A 86 2.18 -7.01 -1.83
CA TYR A 86 2.74 -7.36 -0.52
C TYR A 86 2.86 -6.15 0.43
N ASN A 87 3.13 -4.95 -0.07
CA ASN A 87 3.21 -3.72 0.72
C ASN A 87 1.84 -3.24 1.26
N ASP A 88 0.74 -3.86 0.82
CA ASP A 88 -0.61 -3.57 1.28
C ASP A 88 -1.07 -4.50 2.40
N LEU A 89 -0.41 -5.66 2.58
CA LEU A 89 -0.86 -6.70 3.50
C LEU A 89 -1.05 -6.20 4.94
N ASP A 90 -0.12 -5.39 5.43
CA ASP A 90 -0.25 -4.85 6.79
C ASP A 90 -1.48 -3.95 6.92
N MET A 91 -1.79 -3.16 5.90
CA MET A 91 -3.00 -2.33 5.88
C MET A 91 -4.26 -3.19 5.82
N LEU A 92 -4.27 -4.24 4.99
CA LEU A 92 -5.38 -5.17 4.89
C LEU A 92 -5.64 -5.93 6.20
N LYS A 93 -4.60 -6.32 6.93
CA LYS A 93 -4.70 -6.98 8.24
C LYS A 93 -5.22 -6.07 9.36
N ASN A 94 -5.16 -4.75 9.17
CA ASN A 94 -5.49 -3.75 10.19
C ASN A 94 -6.72 -2.91 9.84
N CYS A 95 -7.57 -3.34 8.93
CA CYS A 95 -8.83 -2.70 8.57
C CYS A 95 -10.02 -3.60 8.91
N ASP A 96 -11.23 -3.05 8.91
CA ASP A 96 -12.46 -3.79 9.19
C ASP A 96 -12.89 -4.67 8.02
N ILE A 97 -12.70 -4.19 6.79
CA ILE A 97 -13.06 -4.90 5.56
C ILE A 97 -11.84 -4.94 4.62
N PRO A 98 -11.05 -6.01 4.67
CA PRO A 98 -9.91 -6.18 3.76
C PRO A 98 -10.38 -6.59 2.35
N CYS A 99 -9.84 -5.93 1.34
CA CYS A 99 -10.14 -6.16 -0.06
C CYS A 99 -8.85 -6.35 -0.85
N LEU A 100 -8.72 -7.48 -1.54
CA LEU A 100 -7.55 -7.79 -2.36
C LEU A 100 -7.95 -7.88 -3.82
N VAL A 101 -7.23 -7.16 -4.66
CA VAL A 101 -7.39 -7.18 -6.12
C VAL A 101 -6.34 -8.10 -6.73
N PHE A 102 -6.73 -8.84 -7.76
CA PHE A 102 -5.82 -9.72 -8.47
C PHE A 102 -4.60 -8.98 -9.03
N ASN A 103 -3.43 -9.56 -8.78
CA ASN A 103 -2.16 -9.17 -9.35
C ASN A 103 -1.39 -10.46 -9.65
N ASP A 104 -0.93 -10.65 -10.88
CA ASP A 104 -0.22 -11.85 -11.35
C ASP A 104 1.11 -12.11 -10.61
N GLN A 105 1.68 -11.07 -10.02
CA GLN A 105 2.91 -11.15 -9.21
C GLN A 105 2.65 -11.56 -7.75
N PHE A 106 1.39 -11.78 -7.38
CA PHE A 106 0.98 -11.99 -6.00
C PHE A 106 0.43 -13.42 -5.78
N LYS A 107 1.06 -14.19 -4.88
CA LYS A 107 0.63 -15.55 -4.56
C LYS A 107 -0.38 -15.54 -3.42
N LEU A 108 -1.64 -15.86 -3.74
CA LEU A 108 -2.76 -15.87 -2.79
C LEU A 108 -2.64 -16.93 -1.70
N ASP A 109 -2.06 -18.06 -2.00
CA ASP A 109 -1.91 -19.23 -1.11
C ASP A 109 -1.08 -18.94 0.14
N GLN A 110 -0.37 -17.83 0.18
CA GLN A 110 0.45 -17.38 1.31
C GLN A 110 -0.23 -16.31 2.18
N ILE A 111 -1.49 -15.95 1.86
CA ILE A 111 -2.19 -14.87 2.55
C ILE A 111 -3.19 -15.46 3.52
N ASN A 112 -2.97 -15.19 4.79
CA ASN A 112 -3.93 -15.47 5.86
C ASN A 112 -4.47 -14.15 6.40
N ILE A 113 -5.65 -13.74 5.90
CA ILE A 113 -6.40 -12.55 6.34
C ILE A 113 -7.86 -12.95 6.47
N ASP A 114 -8.40 -12.80 7.67
CA ASP A 114 -9.79 -13.13 7.96
C ASP A 114 -10.75 -12.23 7.17
N ASN A 115 -11.86 -12.80 6.71
CA ASN A 115 -12.92 -12.09 5.98
C ASN A 115 -12.45 -11.35 4.72
N LEU A 116 -11.33 -11.76 4.11
CA LEU A 116 -10.78 -11.16 2.91
C LEU A 116 -11.77 -11.22 1.75
N ILE A 117 -12.12 -10.07 1.20
CA ILE A 117 -12.85 -9.95 -0.05
C ILE A 117 -11.85 -9.97 -1.20
N PHE A 118 -12.00 -10.90 -2.13
CA PHE A 118 -11.09 -11.04 -3.26
C PHE A 118 -11.80 -10.86 -4.60
N SER A 119 -11.11 -10.26 -5.56
CA SER A 119 -11.46 -10.26 -6.98
C SER A 119 -10.38 -10.95 -7.80
N ASN A 120 -10.78 -11.84 -8.67
CA ASN A 120 -9.91 -12.50 -9.65
C ASN A 120 -9.65 -11.65 -10.90
N LYS A 121 -10.18 -10.43 -10.93
CA LYS A 121 -9.96 -9.46 -12.02
C LYS A 121 -8.86 -8.48 -11.63
N PRO A 122 -8.01 -8.04 -12.56
CA PRO A 122 -7.04 -6.98 -12.33
C PRO A 122 -7.73 -5.61 -12.19
N SER A 123 -7.00 -4.60 -11.73
CA SER A 123 -7.46 -3.21 -11.78
C SER A 123 -7.62 -2.73 -13.24
N PRO A 124 -8.62 -1.87 -13.52
CA PRO A 124 -9.54 -1.22 -12.57
C PRO A 124 -10.78 -2.05 -12.21
N GLU A 125 -11.14 -3.09 -12.98
CA GLU A 125 -12.37 -3.88 -12.79
C GLU A 125 -12.36 -4.62 -11.45
N GLY A 126 -11.22 -5.18 -11.06
CA GLY A 126 -11.06 -5.87 -9.78
C GLY A 126 -11.25 -4.94 -8.60
N TRP A 127 -10.78 -3.69 -8.70
CA TRP A 127 -11.02 -2.68 -7.67
C TRP A 127 -12.51 -2.37 -7.51
N ALA A 128 -13.22 -2.16 -8.63
CA ALA A 128 -14.66 -1.92 -8.62
C ALA A 128 -15.44 -3.11 -8.04
N ASP A 129 -15.03 -4.35 -8.36
CA ASP A 129 -15.64 -5.57 -7.87
C ASP A 129 -15.53 -5.70 -6.35
N VAL A 130 -14.34 -5.54 -5.78
CA VAL A 130 -14.14 -5.66 -4.32
C VAL A 130 -14.87 -4.57 -3.54
N ILE A 131 -14.90 -3.34 -4.05
CA ILE A 131 -15.65 -2.25 -3.41
C ILE A 131 -17.16 -2.53 -3.40
N LYS A 132 -17.74 -2.99 -4.52
CA LYS A 132 -19.16 -3.38 -4.57
C LYS A 132 -19.48 -4.47 -3.54
N LYS A 133 -18.64 -5.49 -3.43
CA LYS A 133 -18.79 -6.57 -2.45
C LYS A 133 -18.66 -6.05 -1.01
N ALA A 134 -17.73 -5.15 -0.75
CA ALA A 134 -17.54 -4.56 0.57
C ALA A 134 -18.74 -3.72 1.01
N LEU A 135 -19.27 -2.88 0.12
CA LEU A 135 -20.45 -2.06 0.38
C LEU A 135 -21.72 -2.92 0.58
N ALA A 136 -21.90 -3.97 -0.23
CA ALA A 136 -23.01 -4.91 -0.03
C ALA A 136 -22.95 -5.57 1.35
N LYS A 137 -21.74 -5.92 1.85
CA LYS A 137 -21.56 -6.49 3.19
C LYS A 137 -21.96 -5.52 4.30
N LEU A 138 -21.78 -4.23 4.11
CA LEU A 138 -22.23 -3.20 5.07
C LEU A 138 -23.73 -3.07 5.13
N ASN A 139 -24.40 -3.06 3.98
CA ASN A 139 -25.86 -2.91 3.89
C ASN A 139 -26.64 -4.11 4.46
N TYR A 140 -26.01 -5.28 4.58
CA TYR A 140 -26.62 -6.47 5.21
C TYR A 140 -26.56 -6.47 6.75
N ASN A 141 -25.80 -5.55 7.35
CA ASN A 141 -25.57 -5.46 8.80
C ASN A 141 -26.28 -4.26 9.44
N GLU A 142 -27.15 -3.55 8.71
CA GLU A 142 -28.09 -2.55 9.22
C GLU A 142 -29.48 -3.16 9.39
#